data_bd91f9018e51d2c862c7deb8504fa266
#
_entry.id   bd91f9018e51d2c862c7deb8504fa266
#
_cell.length_a   1.000
_cell.length_b   1.000
_cell.length_c   1.000
_cell.angle_alpha   90.00
_cell.angle_beta   90.00
_cell.angle_gamma   90.00
#
_symmetry.space_group_name_H-M   'P 1'
#
loop_
_entity.id
_entity.type
_entity.pdbx_description
1 polymer ?
#
loop_
_entity_poly.entity_id
_entity_poly.type
_entity_poly.pdbx_seq_one_letter_code
_entity_poly.pdbx_strand_id
1 'polypeptide(L)'
;IPVNDMENGWVYWSNWFGLDAVTSNIQVQRGLGASKIAIPSVGGTMNILTKGTRNKAGGTVKQSVGSFGKLRTSLGYNSGKLKNGWGYTLAGSYKRGNGFVDETWSEGFFYYAKIQKELGNHILSFSAMGAPQKHGQRSYKSDIATYDTTFARSLGDTSDFSERIVNKGISFNKHWGYLDRWILDSNGDTIHNREVLNTKQNYYHKPQFSLRDFWTINENFYVSNILYASIGNGGGTGLSGNTNNYDATGQYNLQEAYNANSNNIDALYSLDENKAGTYLRSSINNHFWYGGLSTLNYQFSDEISLSGGLDLRYYKGEHYREVYDLLGADYALDAANGLQDSEIKKLGEKVGYHNDGIVKWSGAFSQMEYSNGIVSAFLNISGSNSAYKRIDYFRKKDLVLADTTYIEALGTSVATELEFDNDGNLIGANKTMIEDTVWHNGTAYTMNSDEAKLA
;
A
#
# COMPACT_ATOMS: atom_id res chain seq x y z
N ILE A 1 -9.07 9.21 -15.58
CA ILE A 1 -8.75 7.92 -14.96
C ILE A 1 -9.09 8.06 -13.48
N PRO A 2 -9.89 7.17 -12.89
CA PRO A 2 -10.13 7.12 -11.46
C PRO A 2 -8.84 6.80 -10.70
N VAL A 3 -8.65 7.44 -9.55
CA VAL A 3 -7.46 7.25 -8.71
C VAL A 3 -7.80 6.70 -7.32
N ASN A 4 -9.10 6.59 -7.02
CA ASN A 4 -9.58 5.98 -5.79
C ASN A 4 -9.25 4.49 -5.79
N ASP A 5 -8.75 4.01 -4.67
CA ASP A 5 -8.49 2.60 -4.45
C ASP A 5 -9.76 1.76 -4.65
N MET A 6 -9.65 0.60 -5.30
CA MET A 6 -10.81 -0.21 -5.69
C MET A 6 -11.40 -1.04 -4.54
N GLU A 7 -10.65 -1.24 -3.46
CA GLU A 7 -11.10 -2.01 -2.29
C GLU A 7 -11.74 -1.12 -1.23
N ASN A 8 -11.18 0.08 -0.99
CA ASN A 8 -11.59 0.94 0.11
C ASN A 8 -12.06 2.35 -0.30
N GLY A 9 -11.92 2.72 -1.58
CA GLY A 9 -12.36 4.01 -2.12
C GLY A 9 -11.47 5.22 -1.78
N TRP A 10 -10.39 5.04 -1.03
CA TRP A 10 -9.53 6.14 -0.61
C TRP A 10 -8.59 6.64 -1.70
N VAL A 11 -8.18 7.91 -1.59
CA VAL A 11 -7.10 8.47 -2.40
C VAL A 11 -5.90 8.70 -1.50
N TYR A 12 -4.84 7.95 -1.72
CA TYR A 12 -3.56 8.11 -1.01
C TYR A 12 -2.73 9.19 -1.70
N TRP A 13 -2.89 10.44 -1.28
CA TRP A 13 -2.28 11.61 -1.90
C TRP A 13 -0.75 11.58 -1.99
N SER A 14 -0.09 10.85 -1.08
CA SER A 14 1.37 10.64 -1.13
C SER A 14 1.86 10.01 -2.43
N ASN A 15 1.01 9.19 -3.07
CA ASN A 15 1.32 8.52 -4.34
C ASN A 15 1.22 9.46 -5.56
N TRP A 16 0.76 10.69 -5.36
CA TRP A 16 0.50 11.67 -6.41
C TRP A 16 1.25 12.98 -6.20
N PHE A 17 2.21 13.03 -5.25
CA PHE A 17 3.00 14.23 -5.11
C PHE A 17 3.78 14.51 -6.40
N GLY A 18 3.99 15.80 -6.71
CA GLY A 18 4.67 16.19 -7.95
C GLY A 18 3.75 16.39 -9.15
N LEU A 19 2.50 15.92 -9.10
CA LEU A 19 1.52 16.10 -10.18
C LEU A 19 1.27 17.58 -10.51
N ASP A 20 1.46 18.49 -9.55
CA ASP A 20 1.41 19.95 -9.74
C ASP A 20 2.40 20.48 -10.80
N ALA A 21 3.52 19.81 -11.02
CA ALA A 21 4.51 20.19 -12.04
C ALA A 21 3.96 20.05 -13.48
N VAL A 22 3.02 19.13 -13.68
CA VAL A 22 2.44 18.83 -14.99
C VAL A 22 0.96 19.17 -15.10
N THR A 23 0.34 19.64 -14.04
CA THR A 23 -1.08 20.04 -14.05
C THR A 23 -1.27 21.29 -14.92
N SER A 24 -2.25 21.21 -15.81
CA SER A 24 -2.73 22.33 -16.61
C SER A 24 -3.93 23.00 -15.96
N ASN A 25 -4.88 22.20 -15.47
CA ASN A 25 -6.12 22.66 -14.87
C ASN A 25 -6.65 21.64 -13.87
N ILE A 26 -7.36 22.11 -12.86
CA ILE A 26 -8.13 21.29 -11.90
C ILE A 26 -9.58 21.75 -11.97
N GLN A 27 -10.46 20.85 -12.35
CA GLN A 27 -11.90 21.07 -12.38
C GLN A 27 -12.51 20.43 -11.15
N VAL A 28 -13.25 21.20 -10.36
CA VAL A 28 -13.92 20.72 -9.16
C VAL A 28 -15.42 20.95 -9.33
N GLN A 29 -16.19 19.88 -9.25
CA GLN A 29 -17.63 19.91 -9.20
C GLN A 29 -18.07 19.50 -7.80
N ARG A 30 -18.84 20.31 -7.12
CA ARG A 30 -19.36 20.07 -5.77
C ARG A 30 -20.76 19.48 -5.83
N GLY A 31 -21.06 18.57 -4.91
CA GLY A 31 -22.40 17.97 -4.76
C GLY A 31 -22.74 16.96 -5.85
N LEU A 32 -24.01 16.65 -5.92
CA LEU A 32 -24.59 15.80 -6.98
C LEU A 32 -24.52 16.57 -8.30
N GLY A 33 -23.50 16.30 -9.07
CA GLY A 33 -23.29 16.92 -10.35
C GLY A 33 -23.39 15.94 -11.50
N ALA A 34 -23.48 16.47 -12.72
CA ALA A 34 -23.39 15.74 -13.95
C ALA A 34 -21.98 15.13 -14.13
N SER A 35 -21.70 14.09 -13.35
CA SER A 35 -20.44 13.34 -13.47
C SER A 35 -20.49 12.49 -14.72
N LYS A 36 -19.71 12.86 -15.75
CA LYS A 36 -19.54 12.06 -16.98
C LYS A 36 -18.67 10.81 -16.73
N ILE A 37 -18.92 10.14 -15.62
CA ILE A 37 -18.33 8.85 -15.22
C ILE A 37 -19.42 8.03 -14.55
N ALA A 38 -19.37 6.72 -14.71
CA ALA A 38 -20.37 5.80 -14.19
C ALA A 38 -20.35 5.66 -12.64
N ILE A 39 -19.46 6.32 -11.94
CA ILE A 39 -19.40 6.30 -10.47
C ILE A 39 -20.26 7.42 -9.91
N PRO A 40 -21.28 7.10 -9.10
CA PRO A 40 -22.05 8.11 -8.39
C PRO A 40 -21.14 8.83 -7.38
N SER A 41 -21.13 10.16 -7.45
CA SER A 41 -20.36 11.00 -6.51
C SER A 41 -21.31 11.96 -5.82
N VAL A 42 -21.60 11.69 -4.54
CA VAL A 42 -22.48 12.53 -3.72
C VAL A 42 -21.77 13.80 -3.25
N GLY A 43 -20.48 13.70 -2.94
CA GLY A 43 -19.67 14.81 -2.44
C GLY A 43 -19.10 15.71 -3.53
N GLY A 44 -19.03 15.20 -4.76
CA GLY A 44 -18.46 15.91 -5.91
C GLY A 44 -17.31 15.16 -6.58
N THR A 45 -16.79 15.76 -7.65
CA THR A 45 -15.67 15.20 -8.43
C THR A 45 -14.55 16.21 -8.59
N MET A 46 -13.33 15.71 -8.61
CA MET A 46 -12.12 16.48 -8.95
C MET A 46 -11.46 15.86 -10.16
N ASN A 47 -11.32 16.63 -11.24
CA ASN A 47 -10.66 16.20 -12.46
C ASN A 47 -9.37 17.00 -12.66
N ILE A 48 -8.24 16.30 -12.71
CA ILE A 48 -6.91 16.90 -12.88
C ILE A 48 -6.47 16.69 -14.33
N LEU A 49 -6.33 17.78 -15.06
CA LEU A 49 -5.89 17.79 -16.46
C LEU A 49 -4.40 18.08 -16.55
N THR A 50 -3.65 17.22 -17.23
CA THR A 50 -2.22 17.39 -17.43
C THR A 50 -1.91 18.13 -18.73
N LYS A 51 -0.78 18.83 -18.78
CA LYS A 51 -0.26 19.55 -19.98
C LYS A 51 -0.15 18.62 -21.19
N GLY A 52 -0.25 19.20 -22.38
CA GLY A 52 -0.16 18.50 -23.66
C GLY A 52 0.08 19.48 -24.81
N THR A 53 -0.12 19.05 -26.07
CA THR A 53 0.13 19.83 -27.30
C THR A 53 -0.62 21.17 -27.36
N ARG A 54 -1.78 21.27 -26.70
CA ARG A 54 -2.57 22.53 -26.65
C ARG A 54 -1.97 23.58 -25.71
N ASN A 55 -1.02 23.21 -24.85
CA ASN A 55 -0.33 24.14 -23.96
C ASN A 55 0.89 24.75 -24.67
N LYS A 56 1.26 25.98 -24.34
CA LYS A 56 2.46 26.63 -24.87
C LYS A 56 3.72 25.84 -24.51
N ALA A 57 4.70 25.84 -25.44
CA ALA A 57 6.04 25.34 -25.15
C ALA A 57 6.69 26.13 -24.00
N GLY A 58 7.37 25.42 -23.12
CA GLY A 58 8.10 26.08 -22.04
C GLY A 58 8.61 25.11 -20.98
N GLY A 59 9.63 25.54 -20.26
CA GLY A 59 10.23 24.85 -19.13
C GLY A 59 9.87 25.54 -17.80
N THR A 60 9.90 24.78 -16.73
CA THR A 60 9.69 25.26 -15.36
C THR A 60 10.73 24.63 -14.46
N VAL A 61 11.41 25.45 -13.68
CA VAL A 61 12.27 25.04 -12.56
C VAL A 61 11.66 25.64 -11.31
N LYS A 62 11.39 24.80 -10.32
CA LYS A 62 10.82 25.24 -9.04
C LYS A 62 11.64 24.66 -7.90
N GLN A 63 12.16 25.53 -7.05
CA GLN A 63 12.81 25.19 -5.81
C GLN A 63 11.92 25.61 -4.64
N SER A 64 11.66 24.69 -3.71
CA SER A 64 10.89 24.97 -2.48
C SER A 64 11.71 24.55 -1.27
N VAL A 65 11.73 25.41 -0.28
CA VAL A 65 12.35 25.17 1.03
C VAL A 65 11.31 25.38 2.12
N GLY A 66 11.46 24.72 3.23
CA GLY A 66 10.51 24.82 4.34
C GLY A 66 11.14 24.42 5.67
N SER A 67 10.38 24.52 6.74
CA SER A 67 10.77 24.13 8.08
C SER A 67 11.21 22.66 8.11
N PHE A 68 12.04 22.28 9.10
CA PHE A 68 12.56 20.93 9.28
C PHE A 68 13.42 20.41 8.11
N GLY A 69 14.15 21.29 7.44
CA GLY A 69 15.01 20.93 6.32
C GLY A 69 14.24 20.45 5.08
N LYS A 70 12.94 20.78 4.97
CA LYS A 70 12.16 20.42 3.78
C LYS A 70 12.71 21.09 2.54
N LEU A 71 13.02 20.28 1.56
CA LEU A 71 13.55 20.67 0.25
C LEU A 71 12.76 19.96 -0.82
N ARG A 72 12.36 20.70 -1.87
CA ARG A 72 11.79 20.11 -3.08
C ARG A 72 12.32 20.85 -4.30
N THR A 73 12.90 20.08 -5.22
CA THR A 73 13.29 20.54 -6.56
C THR A 73 12.37 19.91 -7.58
N SER A 74 11.81 20.72 -8.48
CA SER A 74 10.93 20.24 -9.55
C SER A 74 11.36 20.82 -10.87
N LEU A 75 11.43 19.98 -11.89
CA LEU A 75 11.73 20.35 -13.28
C LEU A 75 10.57 19.90 -14.15
N GLY A 76 10.18 20.71 -15.10
CA GLY A 76 9.15 20.37 -16.07
C GLY A 76 9.41 21.02 -17.41
N TYR A 77 9.09 20.29 -18.47
CA TYR A 77 9.17 20.81 -19.83
C TYR A 77 7.99 20.32 -20.65
N ASN A 78 7.39 21.22 -21.42
CA ASN A 78 6.34 20.94 -22.39
C ASN A 78 6.76 21.49 -23.76
N SER A 79 6.78 20.65 -24.79
CA SER A 79 7.19 21.07 -26.14
C SER A 79 6.13 21.91 -26.88
N GLY A 80 4.88 21.92 -26.37
CA GLY A 80 3.75 22.36 -27.18
C GLY A 80 3.55 21.44 -28.40
N LYS A 81 2.83 21.92 -29.41
CA LYS A 81 2.64 21.24 -30.69
C LYS A 81 3.80 21.55 -31.62
N LEU A 82 4.52 20.52 -32.04
CA LEU A 82 5.58 20.60 -33.03
C LEU A 82 4.98 20.58 -34.46
N LYS A 83 5.76 21.04 -35.44
CA LYS A 83 5.29 21.18 -36.86
C LYS A 83 4.72 19.89 -37.46
N ASN A 84 5.22 18.74 -37.04
CA ASN A 84 4.75 17.43 -37.53
C ASN A 84 3.61 16.83 -36.68
N GLY A 85 2.98 17.62 -35.81
CA GLY A 85 1.86 17.20 -34.96
C GLY A 85 2.26 16.38 -33.72
N TRP A 86 3.54 16.19 -33.45
CA TRP A 86 4.03 15.63 -32.21
C TRP A 86 4.07 16.65 -31.07
N GLY A 87 4.05 16.15 -29.84
CA GLY A 87 4.36 16.91 -28.65
C GLY A 87 4.73 15.99 -27.51
N TYR A 88 5.50 16.51 -26.58
CA TYR A 88 5.90 15.77 -25.39
C TYR A 88 5.92 16.65 -24.15
N THR A 89 5.68 16.04 -23.02
CA THR A 89 5.75 16.66 -21.68
C THR A 89 6.57 15.78 -20.79
N LEU A 90 7.60 16.33 -20.17
CA LEU A 90 8.45 15.63 -19.21
C LEU A 90 8.47 16.41 -17.89
N ALA A 91 8.46 15.70 -16.76
CA ALA A 91 8.69 16.32 -15.47
C ALA A 91 9.33 15.34 -14.49
N GLY A 92 10.11 15.91 -13.58
CA GLY A 92 10.69 15.22 -12.44
C GLY A 92 10.65 16.11 -11.20
N SER A 93 10.53 15.52 -10.04
CA SER A 93 10.58 16.24 -8.77
C SER A 93 11.20 15.34 -7.71
N TYR A 94 12.14 15.88 -6.95
CA TYR A 94 12.70 15.24 -5.77
C TYR A 94 12.32 16.04 -4.53
N LYS A 95 11.87 15.37 -3.49
CA LYS A 95 11.57 15.99 -2.19
C LYS A 95 12.23 15.20 -1.07
N ARG A 96 12.69 15.93 -0.05
CA ARG A 96 13.12 15.35 1.22
C ARG A 96 12.88 16.32 2.36
N GLY A 97 12.88 15.84 3.58
CA GLY A 97 12.84 16.67 4.78
C GLY A 97 12.39 15.88 6.00
N ASN A 98 12.67 16.43 7.17
CA ASN A 98 12.23 15.88 8.44
C ASN A 98 10.79 16.32 8.74
N GLY A 99 10.10 15.58 9.62
CA GLY A 99 8.83 16.01 10.20
C GLY A 99 9.03 16.86 11.44
N PHE A 100 7.93 17.42 11.95
CA PHE A 100 7.88 18.03 13.28
C PHE A 100 8.06 16.99 14.39
N VAL A 101 7.55 15.79 14.18
CA VAL A 101 7.66 14.64 15.07
C VAL A 101 8.98 13.92 14.78
N ASP A 102 9.67 13.49 15.85
CA ASP A 102 10.99 12.85 15.78
C ASP A 102 10.94 11.63 14.85
N GLU A 103 11.95 11.50 14.01
CA GLU A 103 12.13 10.42 13.03
C GLU A 103 10.92 10.21 12.08
N THR A 104 10.17 11.28 11.78
CA THR A 104 9.13 11.28 10.75
C THR A 104 9.61 11.97 9.46
N TRP A 105 10.83 11.68 9.07
CA TRP A 105 11.40 12.12 7.80
C TRP A 105 10.58 11.62 6.61
N SER A 106 10.70 12.30 5.48
CA SER A 106 10.07 11.89 4.22
C SER A 106 11.01 12.13 3.05
N GLU A 107 11.03 11.19 2.12
CA GLU A 107 11.76 11.26 0.88
C GLU A 107 10.89 10.75 -0.27
N GLY A 108 11.03 11.32 -1.44
CA GLY A 108 10.29 10.86 -2.61
C GLY A 108 10.75 11.49 -3.90
N PHE A 109 10.54 10.74 -4.97
CA PHE A 109 10.84 11.14 -6.34
C PHE A 109 9.56 11.05 -7.17
N PHE A 110 9.30 12.02 -8.03
CA PHE A 110 8.21 12.02 -8.99
C PHE A 110 8.77 12.04 -10.40
N TYR A 111 8.20 11.25 -11.26
CA TYR A 111 8.48 11.28 -12.70
C TYR A 111 7.18 11.29 -13.50
N TYR A 112 7.22 11.98 -14.63
CA TYR A 112 6.14 12.03 -15.60
C TYR A 112 6.71 12.14 -16.99
N ALA A 113 6.21 11.33 -17.91
CA ALA A 113 6.48 11.40 -19.33
C ALA A 113 5.17 11.27 -20.10
N LYS A 114 4.94 12.13 -21.08
CA LYS A 114 3.82 12.04 -22.00
C LYS A 114 4.32 12.34 -23.41
N ILE A 115 3.93 11.49 -24.34
CA ILE A 115 4.09 11.72 -25.78
C ILE A 115 2.71 11.79 -26.41
N GLN A 116 2.53 12.67 -27.37
CA GLN A 116 1.26 12.93 -28.03
C GLN A 116 1.48 13.14 -29.52
N LYS A 117 0.54 12.62 -30.32
CA LYS A 117 0.55 12.78 -31.77
C LYS A 117 -0.86 13.16 -32.23
N GLU A 118 -0.94 14.25 -33.01
CA GLU A 118 -2.14 14.59 -33.74
C GLU A 118 -2.07 13.94 -35.13
N LEU A 119 -3.06 13.15 -35.50
CA LEU A 119 -3.13 12.33 -36.70
C LEU A 119 -4.52 12.46 -37.33
N GLY A 120 -4.68 13.45 -38.23
CA GLY A 120 -6.00 13.77 -38.78
C GLY A 120 -6.98 14.13 -37.67
N ASN A 121 -8.06 13.38 -37.59
CA ASN A 121 -9.12 13.57 -36.59
C ASN A 121 -8.82 12.93 -35.22
N HIS A 122 -7.65 12.33 -35.03
CA HIS A 122 -7.24 11.67 -33.81
C HIS A 122 -6.17 12.43 -33.06
N ILE A 123 -6.25 12.41 -31.74
CA ILE A 123 -5.14 12.83 -30.86
C ILE A 123 -4.79 11.62 -29.99
N LEU A 124 -3.72 10.94 -30.38
CA LEU A 124 -3.19 9.81 -29.64
C LEU A 124 -2.21 10.30 -28.58
N SER A 125 -2.28 9.77 -27.37
CA SER A 125 -1.27 10.08 -26.35
C SER A 125 -1.01 8.86 -25.46
N PHE A 126 0.29 8.68 -25.16
CA PHE A 126 0.75 7.77 -24.14
C PHE A 126 1.35 8.56 -22.98
N SER A 127 1.03 8.18 -21.75
CA SER A 127 1.67 8.78 -20.58
C SER A 127 2.06 7.73 -19.54
N ALA A 128 3.16 7.99 -18.86
CA ALA A 128 3.68 7.23 -17.75
C ALA A 128 4.00 8.17 -16.60
N MET A 129 3.63 7.83 -15.37
CA MET A 129 3.98 8.57 -14.18
C MET A 129 4.12 7.67 -12.96
N GLY A 130 4.84 8.15 -11.97
CA GLY A 130 4.96 7.50 -10.67
C GLY A 130 5.61 8.43 -9.65
N ALA A 131 5.38 8.10 -8.38
CA ALA A 131 5.86 8.87 -7.25
C ALA A 131 6.38 7.93 -6.14
N PRO A 132 7.51 7.21 -6.36
CA PRO A 132 8.11 6.41 -5.31
C PRO A 132 8.44 7.29 -4.10
N GLN A 133 8.04 6.83 -2.92
CA GLN A 133 8.22 7.57 -1.67
C GLN A 133 8.48 6.64 -0.50
N LYS A 134 9.18 7.15 0.51
CA LYS A 134 9.42 6.52 1.80
C LYS A 134 9.35 7.57 2.91
N HIS A 135 8.78 7.19 4.06
CA HIS A 135 8.72 8.09 5.21
C HIS A 135 8.63 7.32 6.53
N GLY A 136 9.20 7.92 7.56
CA GLY A 136 9.01 7.49 8.94
C GLY A 136 7.66 7.96 9.48
N GLN A 137 7.08 7.20 10.42
CA GLN A 137 5.77 7.47 10.99
C GLN A 137 5.80 7.42 12.51
N ARG A 138 4.91 8.20 13.13
CA ARG A 138 4.41 7.94 14.47
C ARG A 138 3.00 7.39 14.32
N SER A 139 2.81 6.11 14.63
CA SER A 139 1.50 5.48 14.54
C SER A 139 0.78 5.48 15.88
N TYR A 140 -0.55 5.43 15.79
CA TYR A 140 -1.52 5.46 16.87
C TYR A 140 -1.67 6.83 17.57
N LYS A 141 -2.89 7.12 17.94
CA LYS A 141 -3.22 8.26 18.80
C LYS A 141 -2.81 7.91 20.24
N SER A 142 -2.27 8.88 20.95
CA SER A 142 -1.98 8.79 22.38
C SER A 142 -2.69 9.95 23.08
N ASP A 143 -2.89 9.80 24.39
CA ASP A 143 -3.43 10.88 25.22
C ASP A 143 -2.50 12.09 25.20
N ILE A 144 -3.07 13.27 25.31
CA ILE A 144 -2.31 14.53 25.38
C ILE A 144 -1.30 14.48 26.52
N ALA A 145 -1.66 13.87 27.65
CA ALA A 145 -0.79 13.71 28.83
C ALA A 145 0.50 12.91 28.55
N THR A 146 0.50 12.03 27.52
CA THR A 146 1.72 11.36 27.08
C THR A 146 2.77 12.35 26.56
N TYR A 147 2.32 13.47 26.00
CA TYR A 147 3.17 14.47 25.39
C TYR A 147 3.39 15.67 26.30
N ASP A 148 2.32 16.16 26.96
CA ASP A 148 2.35 17.36 27.81
C ASP A 148 1.26 17.27 28.89
N THR A 149 1.69 16.96 30.13
CA THR A 149 0.78 16.86 31.29
C THR A 149 0.22 18.23 31.69
N THR A 150 0.98 19.30 31.52
CA THR A 150 0.53 20.66 31.87
C THR A 150 -0.61 21.07 30.95
N PHE A 151 -0.47 20.81 29.66
CA PHE A 151 -1.52 21.07 28.69
C PHE A 151 -2.76 20.18 28.93
N ALA A 152 -2.57 18.89 29.24
CA ALA A 152 -3.67 18.00 29.62
C ALA A 152 -4.47 18.53 30.83
N ARG A 153 -3.77 18.98 31.88
CA ARG A 153 -4.39 19.62 33.05
C ARG A 153 -5.15 20.88 32.67
N SER A 154 -4.60 21.71 31.79
CA SER A 154 -5.27 22.96 31.33
C SER A 154 -6.57 22.69 30.57
N LEU A 155 -6.71 21.50 29.96
CA LEU A 155 -7.94 21.03 29.31
C LEU A 155 -8.94 20.34 30.26
N GLY A 156 -8.63 20.30 31.58
CA GLY A 156 -9.50 19.71 32.59
C GLY A 156 -9.29 18.19 32.81
N ASP A 157 -8.23 17.59 32.28
CA ASP A 157 -7.91 16.19 32.57
C ASP A 157 -7.36 16.05 34.00
N THR A 158 -8.17 15.46 34.87
CA THR A 158 -7.85 15.24 36.28
C THR A 158 -7.35 13.81 36.58
N SER A 159 -7.20 12.97 35.57
CA SER A 159 -6.77 11.57 35.75
C SER A 159 -5.37 11.45 36.30
N ASP A 160 -5.05 10.33 36.92
CA ASP A 160 -3.69 9.98 37.31
C ASP A 160 -2.84 9.65 36.07
N PHE A 161 -1.67 10.27 35.99
CA PHE A 161 -0.73 10.06 34.89
C PHE A 161 0.39 9.07 35.23
N SER A 162 0.39 8.46 36.45
CA SER A 162 1.50 7.64 36.95
C SER A 162 1.87 6.46 36.04
N GLU A 163 0.89 5.88 35.35
CA GLU A 163 1.08 4.72 34.46
C GLU A 163 1.32 5.12 33.00
N ARG A 164 1.38 6.40 32.69
CA ARG A 164 1.54 6.92 31.34
C ARG A 164 2.93 7.53 31.15
N ILE A 165 3.46 7.45 29.91
CA ILE A 165 4.64 8.22 29.54
C ILE A 165 4.23 9.69 29.50
N VAL A 166 4.86 10.53 30.33
CA VAL A 166 4.48 11.92 30.54
C VAL A 166 5.62 12.87 30.22
N ASN A 167 5.27 14.11 29.83
CA ASN A 167 6.21 15.23 29.59
C ASN A 167 7.35 14.91 28.61
N LYS A 168 7.04 14.12 27.57
CA LYS A 168 8.00 13.81 26.50
C LYS A 168 8.05 14.88 25.41
N GLY A 169 7.09 15.81 25.42
CA GLY A 169 6.91 16.81 24.37
C GLY A 169 6.12 16.30 23.17
N ILE A 170 5.52 17.22 22.43
CA ILE A 170 4.62 16.91 21.29
C ILE A 170 5.35 16.32 20.08
N SER A 171 6.66 16.47 20.00
CA SER A 171 7.50 15.85 18.96
C SER A 171 7.87 14.40 19.24
N PHE A 172 7.69 13.93 20.48
CA PHE A 172 8.08 12.58 20.87
C PHE A 172 7.50 11.49 19.99
N ASN A 173 8.35 10.53 19.61
CA ASN A 173 7.98 9.35 18.84
C ASN A 173 8.69 8.13 19.43
N LYS A 174 7.95 7.16 19.94
CA LYS A 174 8.48 5.94 20.55
C LYS A 174 8.95 4.88 19.55
N HIS A 175 8.66 5.07 18.25
CA HIS A 175 8.86 4.05 17.22
C HIS A 175 10.23 4.07 16.57
N TRP A 176 11.22 4.69 17.15
CA TRP A 176 12.58 4.69 16.67
C TRP A 176 13.57 4.45 17.82
N GLY A 177 14.79 4.08 17.49
CA GLY A 177 15.87 3.90 18.43
C GLY A 177 17.21 3.83 17.72
N TYR A 178 18.26 3.83 18.53
CA TYR A 178 19.62 3.57 18.05
C TYR A 178 19.83 2.06 17.97
N LEU A 179 20.54 1.62 16.93
CA LEU A 179 20.90 0.24 16.71
C LEU A 179 22.34 0.18 16.21
N ASP A 180 23.16 -0.55 16.91
CA ASP A 180 24.53 -0.90 16.50
C ASP A 180 24.54 -2.37 16.09
N ARG A 181 24.50 -2.61 14.79
CA ARG A 181 24.64 -3.96 14.23
C ARG A 181 26.10 -4.31 14.14
N TRP A 182 26.42 -5.51 14.49
CA TRP A 182 27.77 -6.02 14.36
C TRP A 182 27.78 -7.34 13.57
N ILE A 183 28.83 -7.52 12.79
CA ILE A 183 29.15 -8.74 12.07
C ILE A 183 30.62 -9.05 12.30
N LEU A 184 31.00 -10.32 12.21
CA LEU A 184 32.40 -10.70 12.18
C LEU A 184 32.90 -10.67 10.74
N ASP A 185 34.05 -10.08 10.52
CA ASP A 185 34.73 -10.13 9.22
C ASP A 185 35.45 -11.47 9.02
N SER A 186 36.14 -11.62 7.90
CA SER A 186 36.90 -12.83 7.58
C SER A 186 38.07 -13.13 8.51
N ASN A 187 38.51 -12.15 9.32
CA ASN A 187 39.59 -12.28 10.29
C ASN A 187 39.05 -12.54 11.71
N GLY A 188 37.72 -12.50 11.88
CA GLY A 188 37.06 -12.60 13.18
C GLY A 188 36.95 -11.24 13.93
N ASP A 189 37.28 -10.14 13.28
CA ASP A 189 37.13 -8.80 13.85
C ASP A 189 35.72 -8.32 13.76
N THR A 190 35.20 -7.64 14.79
CA THR A 190 33.84 -7.10 14.82
C THR A 190 33.75 -5.80 14.03
N ILE A 191 32.91 -5.81 13.00
CA ILE A 191 32.55 -4.61 12.23
C ILE A 191 31.20 -4.10 12.74
N HIS A 192 31.17 -2.82 13.15
CA HIS A 192 30.00 -2.11 13.65
C HIS A 192 29.32 -1.29 12.56
N ASN A 193 27.98 -1.40 12.47
CA ASN A 193 27.14 -0.55 11.62
C ASN A 193 26.09 0.13 12.50
N ARG A 194 26.32 1.40 12.83
CA ARG A 194 25.44 2.20 13.69
C ARG A 194 24.41 2.94 12.87
N GLU A 195 23.14 2.79 13.23
CA GLU A 195 22.03 3.45 12.57
C GLU A 195 20.98 3.99 13.55
N VAL A 196 20.16 4.92 13.07
CA VAL A 196 18.90 5.29 13.69
C VAL A 196 17.79 4.57 12.90
N LEU A 197 17.08 3.68 13.57
CA LEU A 197 16.05 2.86 12.95
C LEU A 197 14.66 3.30 13.43
N ASN A 198 13.84 3.81 12.53
CA ASN A 198 12.41 3.97 12.78
C ASN A 198 11.69 2.67 12.39
N THR A 199 11.06 2.01 13.37
CA THR A 199 10.36 0.73 13.19
C THR A 199 9.03 0.88 12.45
N LYS A 200 8.52 2.11 12.33
CA LYS A 200 7.28 2.45 11.61
C LYS A 200 7.61 3.29 10.38
N GLN A 201 7.93 2.62 9.31
CA GLN A 201 8.16 3.24 8.00
C GLN A 201 7.04 2.85 7.05
N ASN A 202 6.73 3.72 6.11
CA ASN A 202 5.89 3.42 4.97
C ASN A 202 6.67 3.73 3.70
N TYR A 203 6.58 2.85 2.72
CA TYR A 203 7.16 3.02 1.40
C TYR A 203 6.19 2.53 0.36
N TYR A 204 6.08 3.27 -0.76
CA TYR A 204 5.16 2.90 -1.82
C TYR A 204 5.60 3.48 -3.16
N HIS A 205 5.41 2.69 -4.21
CA HIS A 205 5.56 3.11 -5.59
C HIS A 205 4.36 2.61 -6.41
N LYS A 206 3.63 3.54 -7.03
CA LYS A 206 2.44 3.29 -7.82
C LYS A 206 2.59 3.88 -9.23
N PRO A 207 3.41 3.27 -10.13
CA PRO A 207 3.45 3.69 -11.52
C PRO A 207 2.08 3.53 -12.18
N GLN A 208 1.76 4.49 -13.02
CA GLN A 208 0.54 4.50 -13.81
C GLN A 208 0.87 4.81 -15.27
N PHE A 209 0.33 4.00 -16.15
CA PHE A 209 0.44 4.12 -17.60
C PHE A 209 -0.94 4.38 -18.20
N SER A 210 -1.02 5.21 -19.22
CA SER A 210 -2.26 5.37 -19.97
C SER A 210 -2.02 5.60 -21.44
N LEU A 211 -2.86 4.97 -22.25
CA LEU A 211 -3.01 5.22 -23.67
C LEU A 211 -4.37 5.88 -23.88
N ARG A 212 -4.38 7.02 -24.55
CA ARG A 212 -5.60 7.77 -24.82
C ARG A 212 -5.70 8.06 -26.32
N ASP A 213 -6.91 7.87 -26.86
CA ASP A 213 -7.31 8.36 -28.15
C ASP A 213 -8.49 9.33 -27.97
N PHE A 214 -8.33 10.53 -28.52
CA PHE A 214 -9.41 11.49 -28.65
C PHE A 214 -9.72 11.62 -30.15
N TRP A 215 -10.87 11.11 -30.56
CA TRP A 215 -11.32 11.04 -31.94
C TRP A 215 -12.46 12.02 -32.19
N THR A 216 -12.20 13.04 -33.03
CA THR A 216 -13.21 13.99 -33.51
C THR A 216 -13.79 13.43 -34.80
N ILE A 217 -15.00 12.83 -34.76
CA ILE A 217 -15.65 12.23 -35.91
C ILE A 217 -16.15 13.33 -36.84
N ASN A 218 -16.82 14.35 -36.29
CA ASN A 218 -17.19 15.59 -36.94
C ASN A 218 -17.29 16.73 -35.90
N GLU A 219 -17.76 17.91 -36.31
CA GLU A 219 -17.87 19.09 -35.46
C GLU A 219 -18.76 18.88 -34.22
N ASN A 220 -19.76 18.01 -34.34
CA ASN A 220 -20.75 17.75 -33.32
C ASN A 220 -20.53 16.41 -32.56
N PHE A 221 -19.59 15.57 -33.00
CA PHE A 221 -19.41 14.25 -32.42
C PHE A 221 -17.98 13.89 -32.20
N TYR A 222 -17.65 13.60 -30.95
CA TYR A 222 -16.32 13.09 -30.55
C TYR A 222 -16.40 11.94 -29.57
N VAL A 223 -15.38 11.10 -29.60
CA VAL A 223 -15.18 9.94 -28.71
C VAL A 223 -13.84 10.06 -28.02
N SER A 224 -13.79 9.76 -26.74
CA SER A 224 -12.55 9.68 -25.98
C SER A 224 -12.40 8.29 -25.38
N ASN A 225 -11.35 7.58 -25.80
CA ASN A 225 -10.99 6.27 -25.29
C ASN A 225 -9.73 6.37 -24.43
N ILE A 226 -9.74 5.69 -23.29
CA ILE A 226 -8.62 5.64 -22.38
C ILE A 226 -8.43 4.19 -21.93
N LEU A 227 -7.25 3.63 -22.19
CA LEU A 227 -6.78 2.41 -21.56
C LEU A 227 -5.73 2.78 -20.52
N TYR A 228 -5.75 2.13 -19.37
CA TYR A 228 -4.77 2.40 -18.33
C TYR A 228 -4.38 1.15 -17.56
N ALA A 229 -3.17 1.18 -17.01
CA ALA A 229 -2.65 0.17 -16.12
C ALA A 229 -1.85 0.82 -14.98
N SER A 230 -1.89 0.21 -13.80
CA SER A 230 -1.08 0.59 -12.64
C SER A 230 -0.59 -0.66 -11.93
N ILE A 231 0.68 -0.64 -11.54
CA ILE A 231 1.32 -1.71 -10.76
C ILE A 231 1.83 -1.05 -9.49
N GLY A 232 1.22 -1.37 -8.34
CA GLY A 232 1.61 -0.81 -7.06
C GLY A 232 2.43 -1.79 -6.24
N ASN A 233 3.52 -1.31 -5.64
CA ASN A 233 4.35 -2.10 -4.74
C ASN A 233 4.71 -1.26 -3.52
N GLY A 234 4.59 -1.85 -2.34
CA GLY A 234 5.02 -1.20 -1.12
C GLY A 234 4.35 -1.74 0.12
N GLY A 235 4.75 -1.17 1.24
CA GLY A 235 4.29 -1.66 2.53
C GLY A 235 4.57 -0.71 3.68
N GLY A 236 4.29 -1.21 4.87
CA GLY A 236 4.57 -0.50 6.11
C GLY A 236 5.14 -1.42 7.17
N THR A 237 6.27 -1.00 7.75
CA THR A 237 6.98 -1.80 8.75
C THR A 237 6.36 -1.68 10.15
N GLY A 238 6.68 -2.61 11.01
CA GLY A 238 6.32 -2.61 12.42
C GLY A 238 6.95 -3.78 13.15
N LEU A 239 7.11 -3.65 14.45
CA LEU A 239 7.60 -4.73 15.30
C LEU A 239 6.58 -5.87 15.43
N SER A 240 7.09 -7.07 15.55
CA SER A 240 6.39 -8.31 15.94
C SER A 240 7.18 -9.01 17.05
N GLY A 241 6.53 -9.93 17.77
CA GLY A 241 7.12 -10.60 18.93
C GLY A 241 7.00 -9.75 20.20
N ASN A 242 8.04 -9.67 21.02
CA ASN A 242 8.04 -8.85 22.23
C ASN A 242 8.19 -7.36 21.87
N THR A 243 7.08 -6.64 21.83
CA THR A 243 7.01 -5.23 21.41
C THR A 243 6.95 -4.25 22.58
N ASN A 244 7.10 -4.70 23.82
CA ASN A 244 6.98 -3.88 25.04
C ASN A 244 8.32 -3.52 25.67
N ASN A 245 9.41 -3.69 24.95
CA ASN A 245 10.74 -3.34 25.43
C ASN A 245 11.05 -1.87 25.12
N TYR A 246 11.06 -1.04 26.16
CA TYR A 246 11.34 0.39 26.08
C TYR A 246 12.55 0.75 26.94
N ASP A 247 13.36 1.66 26.47
CA ASP A 247 14.45 2.25 27.24
C ASP A 247 13.95 3.28 28.27
N ALA A 248 14.86 3.82 29.06
CA ALA A 248 14.54 4.83 30.08
C ALA A 248 13.94 6.13 29.49
N THR A 249 14.11 6.38 28.20
CA THR A 249 13.52 7.53 27.50
C THR A 249 12.11 7.25 27.00
N GLY A 250 11.65 6.00 27.05
CA GLY A 250 10.35 5.54 26.55
C GLY A 250 10.32 5.25 25.05
N GLN A 251 11.48 5.14 24.40
CA GLN A 251 11.63 4.67 23.03
C GLN A 251 11.83 3.16 23.01
N TYR A 252 11.62 2.51 21.86
CA TYR A 252 11.96 1.10 21.70
C TYR A 252 13.46 0.86 21.93
N ASN A 253 13.79 -0.06 22.83
CA ASN A 253 15.16 -0.50 23.09
C ASN A 253 15.58 -1.53 22.04
N LEU A 254 15.91 -1.03 20.83
CA LEU A 254 16.27 -1.86 19.69
C LEU A 254 17.58 -2.60 19.89
N GLN A 255 18.52 -2.00 20.63
CA GLN A 255 19.81 -2.64 20.90
C GLN A 255 19.66 -3.85 21.83
N GLU A 256 18.83 -3.76 22.84
CA GLU A 256 18.56 -4.89 23.72
C GLU A 256 17.85 -6.02 22.97
N ALA A 257 16.87 -5.68 22.10
CA ALA A 257 16.21 -6.67 21.26
C ALA A 257 17.21 -7.38 20.32
N TYR A 258 18.11 -6.62 19.70
CA TYR A 258 19.17 -7.16 18.84
C TYR A 258 20.11 -8.09 19.62
N ASN A 259 20.60 -7.65 20.78
CA ASN A 259 21.51 -8.45 21.61
C ASN A 259 20.84 -9.74 22.12
N ALA A 260 19.57 -9.63 22.52
CA ALA A 260 18.79 -10.80 22.95
C ALA A 260 18.60 -11.81 21.81
N ASN A 261 18.27 -11.33 20.61
CA ASN A 261 18.09 -12.17 19.42
C ASN A 261 19.37 -12.89 19.02
N SER A 262 20.52 -12.20 19.06
CA SER A 262 21.81 -12.74 18.63
C SER A 262 22.36 -13.88 19.52
N ASN A 263 21.69 -14.20 20.63
CA ASN A 263 22.05 -15.25 21.57
C ASN A 263 20.87 -16.14 21.98
N ASN A 264 19.84 -16.25 21.15
CA ASN A 264 18.59 -16.93 21.47
C ASN A 264 18.45 -18.25 20.71
N ILE A 265 19.18 -19.27 21.10
CA ILE A 265 19.01 -20.63 20.56
C ILE A 265 17.76 -21.28 21.16
N ASP A 266 16.92 -21.86 20.32
CA ASP A 266 15.79 -22.68 20.70
C ASP A 266 15.96 -24.08 20.10
N ALA A 267 16.41 -25.03 20.91
CA ALA A 267 16.75 -26.39 20.51
C ALA A 267 15.57 -27.17 19.91
N LEU A 268 14.33 -26.74 20.14
CA LEU A 268 13.15 -27.33 19.50
C LEU A 268 13.06 -26.98 18.01
N TYR A 269 13.84 -26.01 17.53
CA TYR A 269 13.81 -25.53 16.13
C TYR A 269 15.18 -25.56 15.46
N SER A 270 16.23 -25.20 16.18
CA SER A 270 17.61 -25.23 15.67
C SER A 270 18.62 -25.25 16.81
N LEU A 271 19.72 -25.96 16.62
CA LEU A 271 20.86 -25.94 17.54
C LEU A 271 21.88 -24.86 17.23
N ASP A 272 21.88 -24.34 15.99
CA ASP A 272 22.91 -23.44 15.47
C ASP A 272 22.37 -22.05 15.09
N GLU A 273 21.05 -21.91 14.91
CA GLU A 273 20.44 -20.68 14.45
C GLU A 273 19.66 -19.99 15.58
N ASN A 274 19.79 -18.67 15.66
CA ASN A 274 19.13 -17.85 16.67
C ASN A 274 17.68 -17.52 16.29
N LYS A 275 16.78 -17.67 17.25
CA LYS A 275 15.36 -17.34 17.12
C LYS A 275 15.12 -15.87 17.44
N ALA A 276 14.38 -15.16 16.59
CA ALA A 276 13.94 -13.80 16.89
C ALA A 276 12.86 -13.78 18.00
N GLY A 277 13.16 -13.14 19.11
CA GLY A 277 12.16 -12.76 20.11
C GLY A 277 11.38 -11.50 19.70
N THR A 278 12.06 -10.61 18.97
CA THR A 278 11.48 -9.39 18.35
C THR A 278 12.07 -9.23 16.96
N TYR A 279 11.22 -8.91 15.98
CA TYR A 279 11.64 -8.66 14.61
C TYR A 279 10.79 -7.58 13.95
N LEU A 280 11.27 -6.97 12.87
CA LEU A 280 10.44 -6.13 12.02
C LEU A 280 9.75 -6.98 10.97
N ARG A 281 8.44 -6.77 10.84
CA ARG A 281 7.65 -7.26 9.72
C ARG A 281 7.26 -6.10 8.82
N SER A 282 7.02 -6.35 7.53
CA SER A 282 6.37 -5.40 6.64
C SER A 282 4.97 -5.89 6.26
N SER A 283 3.97 -5.02 6.34
CA SER A 283 2.64 -5.28 5.77
C SER A 283 2.64 -4.77 4.35
N ILE A 284 2.63 -5.69 3.39
CA ILE A 284 2.71 -5.42 1.97
C ILE A 284 1.30 -5.24 1.39
N ASN A 285 1.16 -4.26 0.50
CA ASN A 285 -0.07 -3.94 -0.23
C ASN A 285 0.28 -3.69 -1.70
N ASN A 286 0.57 -4.76 -2.43
CA ASN A 286 0.82 -4.70 -3.85
C ASN A 286 -0.51 -4.70 -4.61
N HIS A 287 -0.53 -4.17 -5.84
CA HIS A 287 -1.68 -4.30 -6.69
C HIS A 287 -1.34 -4.30 -8.18
N PHE A 288 -2.25 -4.94 -8.93
CA PHE A 288 -2.37 -4.85 -10.38
C PHE A 288 -3.75 -4.26 -10.70
N TRP A 289 -3.76 -3.14 -11.38
CA TRP A 289 -4.98 -2.44 -11.73
C TRP A 289 -4.94 -2.03 -13.19
N TYR A 290 -5.92 -2.43 -13.97
CA TYR A 290 -6.08 -1.98 -15.34
C TYR A 290 -7.55 -1.75 -15.67
N GLY A 291 -7.80 -0.91 -16.66
CA GLY A 291 -9.14 -0.60 -17.07
C GLY A 291 -9.22 0.15 -18.39
N GLY A 292 -10.44 0.29 -18.85
CA GLY A 292 -10.79 1.03 -20.03
C GLY A 292 -11.99 1.93 -19.79
N LEU A 293 -11.89 3.18 -20.21
CA LEU A 293 -12.97 4.16 -20.19
C LEU A 293 -13.18 4.68 -21.60
N SER A 294 -14.40 4.56 -22.10
CA SER A 294 -14.82 5.14 -23.37
C SER A 294 -15.96 6.12 -23.13
N THR A 295 -15.86 7.33 -23.64
CA THR A 295 -16.90 8.34 -23.56
C THR A 295 -17.21 8.90 -24.94
N LEU A 296 -18.47 9.02 -25.27
CA LEU A 296 -18.97 9.69 -26.46
C LEU A 296 -19.68 10.97 -26.07
N ASN A 297 -19.58 12.00 -26.91
CA ASN A 297 -20.29 13.25 -26.75
C ASN A 297 -20.82 13.67 -28.12
N TYR A 298 -22.12 13.98 -28.16
CA TYR A 298 -22.83 14.37 -29.38
C TYR A 298 -23.65 15.63 -29.12
N GLN A 299 -23.35 16.70 -29.89
CA GLN A 299 -24.16 17.93 -29.89
C GLN A 299 -25.30 17.74 -30.89
N PHE A 300 -26.49 17.46 -30.37
CA PHE A 300 -27.68 17.19 -31.20
C PHE A 300 -28.23 18.49 -31.82
N SER A 301 -28.22 19.59 -31.05
CA SER A 301 -28.59 20.93 -31.49
C SER A 301 -27.77 21.96 -30.67
N ASP A 302 -27.93 23.26 -30.96
CA ASP A 302 -27.30 24.32 -30.18
C ASP A 302 -27.67 24.28 -28.68
N GLU A 303 -28.84 23.73 -28.36
CA GLU A 303 -29.38 23.68 -27.00
C GLU A 303 -29.23 22.28 -26.35
N ILE A 304 -29.10 21.19 -27.10
CA ILE A 304 -29.14 19.81 -26.61
C ILE A 304 -27.82 19.10 -26.88
N SER A 305 -27.20 18.60 -25.83
CA SER A 305 -26.05 17.69 -25.92
C SER A 305 -26.35 16.35 -25.25
N LEU A 306 -25.78 15.29 -25.81
CA LEU A 306 -25.83 13.93 -25.32
C LEU A 306 -24.42 13.45 -25.01
N SER A 307 -24.23 12.83 -23.87
CA SER A 307 -22.99 12.14 -23.55
C SER A 307 -23.28 10.76 -22.96
N GLY A 308 -22.41 9.82 -23.21
CA GLY A 308 -22.53 8.48 -22.67
C GLY A 308 -21.18 7.81 -22.59
N GLY A 309 -21.07 6.73 -21.83
CA GLY A 309 -19.81 6.04 -21.71
C GLY A 309 -19.88 4.72 -20.99
N LEU A 310 -18.79 3.98 -21.17
CA LEU A 310 -18.52 2.68 -20.55
C LEU A 310 -17.24 2.78 -19.76
N ASP A 311 -17.20 2.15 -18.60
CA ASP A 311 -16.04 2.10 -17.71
C ASP A 311 -15.88 0.66 -17.21
N LEU A 312 -14.75 0.04 -17.53
CA LEU A 312 -14.43 -1.35 -17.17
C LEU A 312 -13.14 -1.35 -16.36
N ARG A 313 -13.13 -2.07 -15.23
CA ARG A 313 -11.97 -2.14 -14.34
C ARG A 313 -11.75 -3.54 -13.83
N TYR A 314 -10.49 -3.90 -13.73
CA TYR A 314 -10.01 -5.07 -13.01
C TYR A 314 -8.93 -4.63 -12.04
N TYR A 315 -9.03 -5.12 -10.82
CA TYR A 315 -8.07 -4.88 -9.76
C TYR A 315 -7.77 -6.19 -9.04
N LYS A 316 -6.50 -6.41 -8.73
CA LYS A 316 -6.04 -7.46 -7.84
C LYS A 316 -5.10 -6.81 -6.81
N GLY A 317 -5.49 -6.81 -5.54
CA GLY A 317 -4.64 -6.43 -4.40
C GLY A 317 -4.02 -7.67 -3.80
N GLU A 318 -2.72 -7.62 -3.50
CA GLU A 318 -1.99 -8.66 -2.77
C GLU A 318 -1.64 -8.11 -1.40
N HIS A 319 -2.18 -8.74 -0.36
CA HIS A 319 -2.03 -8.33 1.02
C HIS A 319 -1.38 -9.42 1.82
N TYR A 320 -0.16 -9.18 2.30
CA TYR A 320 0.54 -10.11 3.17
C TYR A 320 1.46 -9.38 4.13
N ARG A 321 1.92 -10.08 5.14
CA ARG A 321 3.07 -9.69 5.93
C ARG A 321 4.26 -10.52 5.54
N GLU A 322 5.45 -9.94 5.66
CA GLU A 322 6.71 -10.64 5.50
C GLU A 322 7.68 -10.27 6.62
N VAL A 323 8.61 -11.15 6.89
CA VAL A 323 9.75 -10.86 7.76
C VAL A 323 10.62 -9.84 7.05
N TYR A 324 10.73 -8.63 7.60
CA TYR A 324 11.45 -7.52 6.99
C TYR A 324 12.88 -7.38 7.51
N ASP A 325 13.09 -7.64 8.81
CA ASP A 325 14.38 -7.55 9.47
C ASP A 325 14.35 -8.37 10.77
N LEU A 326 15.25 -9.31 10.90
CA LEU A 326 15.30 -10.25 12.03
C LEU A 326 16.03 -9.68 13.27
N LEU A 327 16.56 -8.45 13.21
CA LEU A 327 17.24 -7.78 14.30
C LEU A 327 18.31 -8.68 14.99
N GLY A 328 19.20 -9.26 14.20
CA GLY A 328 20.32 -10.07 14.68
C GLY A 328 20.02 -11.56 14.92
N ALA A 329 18.78 -12.01 14.65
CA ALA A 329 18.45 -13.42 14.63
C ALA A 329 18.56 -14.01 13.20
N ASP A 330 18.44 -15.32 13.11
CA ASP A 330 18.48 -16.09 11.86
C ASP A 330 17.09 -16.45 11.35
N TYR A 331 16.10 -16.57 12.25
CA TYR A 331 14.70 -16.88 11.91
C TYR A 331 13.71 -16.30 12.91
N ALA A 332 12.46 -16.19 12.48
CA ALA A 332 11.29 -15.94 13.33
C ALA A 332 10.35 -17.15 13.32
N LEU A 333 9.43 -17.22 14.28
CA LEU A 333 8.39 -18.24 14.31
C LEU A 333 7.03 -17.64 13.96
N ASP A 334 6.25 -18.34 13.17
CA ASP A 334 4.88 -17.98 12.81
C ASP A 334 3.96 -19.20 12.71
N ALA A 335 2.77 -19.12 13.29
CA ALA A 335 1.75 -20.17 13.27
C ALA A 335 0.49 -19.78 12.47
N ALA A 336 0.54 -18.68 11.70
CA ALA A 336 -0.66 -18.07 11.13
C ALA A 336 -1.15 -18.71 9.83
N ASN A 337 -0.36 -19.60 9.20
CA ASN A 337 -0.71 -20.23 7.92
C ASN A 337 -1.65 -21.46 8.04
N GLY A 338 -2.50 -21.48 9.08
CA GLY A 338 -3.42 -22.58 9.34
C GLY A 338 -2.82 -23.74 10.13
N LEU A 339 -1.60 -23.58 10.66
CA LEU A 339 -0.94 -24.55 11.53
C LEU A 339 -1.26 -24.26 12.99
N GLN A 340 -1.27 -25.31 13.83
CA GLN A 340 -1.23 -25.14 15.28
C GLN A 340 0.20 -24.91 15.78
N ASP A 341 1.17 -25.57 15.12
CA ASP A 341 2.58 -25.43 15.44
C ASP A 341 3.21 -24.27 14.66
N SER A 342 4.20 -23.63 15.29
CA SER A 342 4.94 -22.57 14.63
C SER A 342 5.93 -23.11 13.60
N GLU A 343 6.03 -22.42 12.48
CA GLU A 343 7.03 -22.67 11.45
C GLU A 343 8.20 -21.69 11.54
N ILE A 344 9.38 -22.14 11.15
CA ILE A 344 10.54 -21.28 10.92
C ILE A 344 10.28 -20.39 9.70
N LYS A 345 10.48 -19.08 9.88
CA LYS A 345 10.36 -18.08 8.83
C LYS A 345 11.64 -17.25 8.71
N LYS A 346 12.19 -17.23 7.53
CA LYS A 346 13.40 -16.48 7.16
C LYS A 346 13.02 -15.08 6.62
N LEU A 347 14.02 -14.26 6.38
CA LEU A 347 13.87 -12.92 5.80
C LEU A 347 13.09 -13.00 4.46
N GLY A 348 12.08 -12.16 4.30
CA GLY A 348 11.22 -12.10 3.12
C GLY A 348 10.08 -13.14 3.08
N GLU A 349 10.04 -14.10 4.01
CA GLU A 349 8.97 -15.09 4.07
C GLU A 349 7.69 -14.53 4.71
N LYS A 350 6.56 -15.05 4.25
CA LYS A 350 5.24 -14.54 4.64
C LYS A 350 4.84 -15.04 6.03
N VAL A 351 4.32 -14.11 6.84
CA VAL A 351 3.90 -14.31 8.24
C VAL A 351 2.56 -13.62 8.50
N GLY A 352 1.82 -14.13 9.45
CA GLY A 352 0.59 -13.52 9.98
C GLY A 352 -0.62 -13.60 9.08
N TYR A 353 -0.56 -13.12 7.86
CA TYR A 353 -1.62 -13.25 6.85
C TYR A 353 -1.09 -13.17 5.43
N HIS A 354 -1.80 -13.83 4.50
CA HIS A 354 -1.55 -13.75 3.08
C HIS A 354 -2.87 -13.92 2.31
N ASN A 355 -3.33 -12.86 1.67
CA ASN A 355 -4.57 -12.90 0.90
C ASN A 355 -4.53 -11.99 -0.33
N ASP A 356 -5.34 -12.36 -1.34
CA ASP A 356 -5.63 -11.54 -2.51
C ASP A 356 -7.06 -11.01 -2.45
N GLY A 357 -7.24 -9.73 -2.78
CA GLY A 357 -8.52 -9.11 -3.07
C GLY A 357 -8.66 -8.87 -4.56
N ILE A 358 -9.72 -9.41 -5.19
CA ILE A 358 -9.99 -9.23 -6.61
C ILE A 358 -11.29 -8.45 -6.75
N VAL A 359 -11.23 -7.32 -7.47
CA VAL A 359 -12.40 -6.50 -7.78
C VAL A 359 -12.56 -6.39 -9.29
N LYS A 360 -13.74 -6.77 -9.78
CA LYS A 360 -14.16 -6.52 -11.17
C LYS A 360 -15.29 -5.52 -11.12
N TRP A 361 -15.17 -4.46 -11.89
CA TRP A 361 -16.17 -3.41 -11.93
C TRP A 361 -16.50 -3.05 -13.37
N SER A 362 -17.78 -2.88 -13.66
CA SER A 362 -18.28 -2.41 -14.95
C SER A 362 -19.38 -1.39 -14.73
N GLY A 363 -19.37 -0.33 -15.50
CA GLY A 363 -20.39 0.71 -15.42
C GLY A 363 -20.68 1.35 -16.76
N ALA A 364 -21.90 1.83 -16.91
CA ALA A 364 -22.35 2.62 -18.05
C ALA A 364 -23.10 3.83 -17.55
N PHE A 365 -23.04 4.90 -18.32
CA PHE A 365 -23.83 6.12 -18.06
C PHE A 365 -24.30 6.76 -19.35
N SER A 366 -25.39 7.51 -19.25
CA SER A 366 -25.90 8.39 -20.30
C SER A 366 -26.40 9.68 -19.66
N GLN A 367 -26.10 10.81 -20.29
CA GLN A 367 -26.50 12.12 -19.83
C GLN A 367 -27.01 12.95 -20.99
N MET A 368 -28.14 13.61 -20.81
CA MET A 368 -28.68 14.63 -21.70
C MET A 368 -28.61 15.97 -20.99
N GLU A 369 -28.06 16.97 -21.64
CA GLU A 369 -28.04 18.37 -21.15
C GLU A 369 -28.86 19.23 -22.13
N TYR A 370 -29.68 20.12 -21.55
CA TYR A 370 -30.41 21.16 -22.25
C TYR A 370 -30.01 22.52 -21.74
N SER A 371 -29.71 23.46 -22.61
CA SER A 371 -29.44 24.86 -22.20
C SER A 371 -29.82 25.82 -23.35
N ASN A 372 -30.71 26.76 -23.06
CA ASN A 372 -31.13 27.81 -24.01
C ASN A 372 -30.65 29.22 -23.62
N GLY A 373 -29.68 29.32 -22.69
CA GLY A 373 -29.17 30.58 -22.17
C GLY A 373 -29.95 31.18 -21.01
N ILE A 374 -31.20 30.78 -20.80
CA ILE A 374 -32.08 31.20 -19.69
C ILE A 374 -32.24 30.05 -18.69
N VAL A 375 -32.52 28.86 -19.22
CA VAL A 375 -32.73 27.65 -18.42
C VAL A 375 -31.69 26.62 -18.81
N SER A 376 -31.09 25.97 -17.81
CA SER A 376 -30.22 24.81 -17.98
C SER A 376 -30.76 23.65 -17.15
N ALA A 377 -30.86 22.49 -17.77
CA ALA A 377 -31.30 21.25 -17.14
C ALA A 377 -30.45 20.07 -17.62
N PHE A 378 -30.34 19.06 -16.79
CA PHE A 378 -29.72 17.80 -17.21
C PHE A 378 -30.43 16.59 -16.63
N LEU A 379 -30.37 15.48 -17.35
CA LEU A 379 -30.80 14.17 -16.90
C LEU A 379 -29.61 13.22 -17.02
N ASN A 380 -29.25 12.55 -15.94
CA ASN A 380 -28.19 11.54 -15.92
C ASN A 380 -28.76 10.20 -15.45
N ILE A 381 -28.45 9.14 -16.19
CA ILE A 381 -28.78 7.75 -15.84
C ILE A 381 -27.46 6.98 -15.83
N SER A 382 -27.20 6.28 -14.76
CA SER A 382 -26.01 5.42 -14.66
C SER A 382 -26.32 4.11 -13.96
N GLY A 383 -25.62 3.07 -14.36
CA GLY A 383 -25.67 1.75 -13.74
C GLY A 383 -24.28 1.17 -13.62
N SER A 384 -24.04 0.43 -12.55
CA SER A 384 -22.77 -0.26 -12.35
C SER A 384 -22.96 -1.60 -11.68
N ASN A 385 -22.03 -2.52 -11.95
CA ASN A 385 -21.92 -3.82 -11.30
C ASN A 385 -20.53 -4.02 -10.76
N SER A 386 -20.44 -4.56 -9.55
CA SER A 386 -19.18 -4.86 -8.86
C SER A 386 -19.19 -6.30 -8.39
N ALA A 387 -18.12 -7.03 -8.68
CA ALA A 387 -17.90 -8.38 -8.19
C ALA A 387 -16.59 -8.42 -7.39
N TYR A 388 -16.66 -9.01 -6.21
CA TYR A 388 -15.55 -9.12 -5.27
C TYR A 388 -15.23 -10.59 -5.04
N LYS A 389 -13.93 -10.90 -4.96
CA LYS A 389 -13.43 -12.22 -4.56
C LYS A 389 -12.23 -12.01 -3.64
N ARG A 390 -12.23 -12.67 -2.49
CA ARG A 390 -11.06 -12.78 -1.61
C ARG A 390 -10.53 -14.21 -1.69
N ILE A 391 -9.21 -14.35 -1.77
CA ILE A 391 -8.49 -15.61 -1.66
C ILE A 391 -7.60 -15.47 -0.44
N ASP A 392 -7.77 -16.32 0.55
CA ASP A 392 -6.93 -16.37 1.74
C ASP A 392 -6.07 -17.64 1.68
N TYR A 393 -4.75 -17.43 1.61
CA TYR A 393 -3.79 -18.52 1.45
C TYR A 393 -3.39 -19.18 2.76
N PHE A 394 -3.71 -18.52 3.89
CA PHE A 394 -3.38 -19.02 5.23
C PHE A 394 -4.58 -19.64 5.94
N ARG A 395 -5.76 -19.51 5.34
CA ARG A 395 -6.96 -20.14 5.86
C ARG A 395 -6.95 -21.62 5.50
N LYS A 396 -7.34 -22.48 6.46
CA LYS A 396 -7.62 -23.89 6.18
C LYS A 396 -8.73 -24.01 5.14
N LYS A 397 -8.62 -25.01 4.27
CA LYS A 397 -9.64 -25.30 3.26
C LYS A 397 -10.82 -26.05 3.88
N ASP A 398 -11.96 -25.99 3.23
CA ASP A 398 -13.09 -26.83 3.59
C ASP A 398 -12.83 -28.28 3.12
N LEU A 399 -13.07 -29.25 3.97
CA LEU A 399 -13.06 -30.67 3.60
C LEU A 399 -14.43 -31.03 3.07
N VAL A 400 -14.52 -31.24 1.76
CA VAL A 400 -15.76 -31.60 1.06
C VAL A 400 -15.81 -33.12 0.87
N LEU A 401 -16.74 -33.78 1.52
CA LEU A 401 -17.08 -35.20 1.35
C LEU A 401 -18.38 -35.33 0.55
N ALA A 402 -18.71 -36.57 0.14
CA ALA A 402 -19.90 -36.83 -0.68
C ALA A 402 -21.21 -36.28 -0.07
N ASP A 403 -21.35 -36.41 1.24
CA ASP A 403 -22.60 -36.09 1.95
C ASP A 403 -22.47 -34.91 2.93
N THR A 404 -21.26 -34.38 3.13
CA THR A 404 -20.99 -33.39 4.20
C THR A 404 -19.79 -32.51 3.85
N THR A 405 -19.83 -31.26 4.35
CA THR A 405 -18.70 -30.33 4.25
C THR A 405 -18.30 -29.85 5.65
N TYR A 406 -17.06 -30.08 6.01
CA TYR A 406 -16.46 -29.56 7.24
C TYR A 406 -15.70 -28.26 6.91
N ILE A 407 -16.16 -27.17 7.49
CA ILE A 407 -15.60 -25.83 7.23
C ILE A 407 -14.25 -25.70 7.91
N GLU A 408 -13.23 -25.22 7.17
CA GLU A 408 -11.85 -24.96 7.64
C GLU A 408 -11.20 -26.20 8.28
N ALA A 409 -11.52 -27.38 7.82
CA ALA A 409 -11.08 -28.62 8.42
C ALA A 409 -9.84 -29.22 7.76
N LEU A 410 -9.44 -28.75 6.55
CA LEU A 410 -8.30 -29.29 5.81
C LEU A 410 -7.15 -28.27 5.79
N GLY A 411 -6.04 -28.60 6.39
CA GLY A 411 -4.87 -27.74 6.47
C GLY A 411 -3.58 -28.53 6.51
N THR A 412 -2.55 -27.95 7.11
CA THR A 412 -1.25 -28.58 7.33
C THR A 412 -0.98 -28.72 8.82
N SER A 413 -0.16 -29.65 9.22
CA SER A 413 0.39 -29.79 10.57
C SER A 413 1.90 -30.00 10.49
N VAL A 414 2.56 -29.88 11.63
CA VAL A 414 4.00 -30.18 11.75
C VAL A 414 4.17 -31.37 12.70
N ALA A 415 4.74 -32.45 12.19
CA ALA A 415 5.23 -33.53 13.03
C ALA A 415 6.62 -33.16 13.55
N THR A 416 6.84 -33.25 14.83
CA THR A 416 8.11 -32.98 15.49
C THR A 416 8.66 -34.27 16.10
N GLU A 417 9.85 -34.66 15.68
CA GLU A 417 10.61 -35.76 16.28
C GLU A 417 11.77 -35.16 17.08
N LEU A 418 11.78 -35.39 18.39
CA LEU A 418 12.80 -34.88 19.31
C LEU A 418 14.01 -35.79 19.32
N GLU A 419 15.19 -35.22 19.26
CA GLU A 419 16.47 -35.90 19.38
C GLU A 419 17.08 -35.67 20.76
N PHE A 420 17.53 -36.74 21.40
CA PHE A 420 18.14 -36.69 22.73
C PHE A 420 19.54 -37.29 22.69
N ASP A 421 20.45 -36.78 23.53
CA ASP A 421 21.75 -37.38 23.78
C ASP A 421 21.64 -38.63 24.67
N ASN A 422 22.80 -39.29 24.90
CA ASN A 422 22.85 -40.51 25.72
C ASN A 422 22.49 -40.25 27.21
N ASP A 423 22.55 -38.99 27.66
CA ASP A 423 22.24 -38.57 29.01
C ASP A 423 20.77 -38.09 29.13
N GLY A 424 20.01 -38.13 28.04
CA GLY A 424 18.59 -37.72 27.97
C GLY A 424 18.37 -36.23 27.81
N ASN A 425 19.38 -35.45 27.48
CA ASN A 425 19.20 -34.02 27.19
C ASN A 425 18.75 -33.82 25.74
N LEU A 426 17.81 -32.88 25.53
CA LEU A 426 17.37 -32.51 24.20
C LEU A 426 18.51 -31.86 23.41
N ILE A 427 18.86 -32.47 22.25
CA ILE A 427 19.93 -31.98 21.38
C ILE A 427 19.41 -31.50 20.02
N GLY A 428 18.15 -31.75 19.70
CA GLY A 428 17.55 -31.27 18.46
C GLY A 428 16.09 -31.68 18.27
N ALA A 429 15.52 -31.20 17.18
CA ALA A 429 14.17 -31.59 16.76
C ALA A 429 14.06 -31.57 15.23
N ASN A 430 13.62 -32.68 14.66
CA ASN A 430 13.28 -32.78 13.25
C ASN A 430 11.81 -32.44 13.05
N LYS A 431 11.52 -31.43 12.20
CA LYS A 431 10.17 -31.00 11.89
C LYS A 431 9.82 -31.33 10.45
N THR A 432 8.71 -32.05 10.28
CA THR A 432 8.19 -32.41 8.96
C THR A 432 6.80 -31.81 8.79
N MET A 433 6.60 -31.04 7.71
CA MET A 433 5.27 -30.56 7.33
C MET A 433 4.44 -31.70 6.75
N ILE A 434 3.21 -31.84 7.24
CA ILE A 434 2.22 -32.80 6.76
C ILE A 434 1.09 -31.99 6.14
N GLU A 435 1.02 -31.99 4.82
CA GLU A 435 -0.09 -31.39 4.06
C GLU A 435 -1.36 -32.26 4.19
N ASP A 436 -2.51 -31.69 3.86
CA ASP A 436 -3.80 -32.35 3.88
C ASP A 436 -4.15 -33.00 5.24
N THR A 437 -3.82 -32.30 6.31
CA THR A 437 -4.17 -32.69 7.67
C THR A 437 -5.62 -32.29 7.97
N VAL A 438 -6.44 -33.22 8.51
CA VAL A 438 -7.80 -32.95 8.98
C VAL A 438 -7.75 -32.43 10.41
N TRP A 439 -8.36 -31.26 10.62
CA TRP A 439 -8.48 -30.61 11.92
C TRP A 439 -9.89 -30.80 12.49
N HIS A 440 -10.00 -31.38 13.66
CA HIS A 440 -11.27 -31.56 14.37
C HIS A 440 -11.09 -31.26 15.86
N ASN A 441 -11.94 -30.40 16.42
CA ASN A 441 -11.89 -29.98 17.83
C ASN A 441 -10.49 -29.57 18.32
N GLY A 442 -9.69 -28.89 17.44
CA GLY A 442 -8.36 -28.47 17.79
C GLY A 442 -7.27 -29.55 17.69
N THR A 443 -7.61 -30.75 17.27
CA THR A 443 -6.65 -31.84 17.05
C THR A 443 -6.40 -32.08 15.56
N ALA A 444 -5.15 -32.33 15.20
CA ALA A 444 -4.75 -32.65 13.84
C ALA A 444 -4.73 -34.16 13.62
N TYR A 445 -5.30 -34.62 12.54
CA TYR A 445 -5.32 -36.01 12.11
C TYR A 445 -4.78 -36.10 10.67
N THR A 446 -4.04 -37.14 10.34
CA THR A 446 -3.71 -37.41 8.93
C THR A 446 -4.96 -37.85 8.18
N MET A 447 -5.09 -37.49 6.89
CA MET A 447 -6.26 -37.83 6.06
C MET A 447 -6.63 -39.32 6.06
N ASN A 448 -5.66 -40.21 6.30
CA ASN A 448 -5.84 -41.64 6.30
C ASN A 448 -5.97 -42.25 7.71
N SER A 449 -6.02 -41.46 8.79
CA SER A 449 -6.24 -41.95 10.14
C SER A 449 -7.71 -42.36 10.31
N ASP A 450 -7.93 -43.34 11.16
CA ASP A 450 -9.29 -43.79 11.45
C ASP A 450 -10.09 -42.70 12.21
N GLU A 451 -9.41 -41.90 13.00
CA GLU A 451 -9.98 -40.70 13.67
C GLU A 451 -10.44 -39.66 12.66
N ALA A 452 -9.68 -39.39 11.60
CA ALA A 452 -10.07 -38.46 10.54
C ALA A 452 -11.30 -38.91 9.75
N LYS A 453 -11.50 -40.23 9.64
CA LYS A 453 -12.69 -40.83 9.00
C LYS A 453 -13.94 -40.73 9.88
N LEU A 454 -13.76 -40.61 11.20
CA LEU A 454 -14.83 -40.47 12.18
C LEU A 454 -15.17 -39.02 12.49
N ALA A 455 -14.28 -38.06 12.19
CA ALA A 455 -14.44 -36.63 12.35
C ALA A 455 -15.16 -36.03 11.14
#